data_81ed4f6db13648b7a4b1b98e9399a471
#
_entry.id   81ed4f6db13648b7a4b1b98e9399a471
#
_cell.length_a   1.000
_cell.length_b   1.000
_cell.length_c   1.000
_cell.angle_alpha   90.00
_cell.angle_beta   90.00
_cell.angle_gamma   90.00
#
_symmetry.space_group_name_H-M   'P 1'
#
loop_
_entity.id
_entity.type
_entity.pdbx_description
1 polymer ?
#
loop_
_entity_poly.entity_id
_entity_poly.type
_entity_poly.pdbx_seq_one_letter_code
_entity_poly.pdbx_strand_id
1 'polypeptide(L)'
;MEYLRELPSRIQAQRFGPVLCTTDQGRSARCLSPATINRLLATVSSFYEYLIVADLFPGRENPIQKVDDPALARVSQRHRPFMGSASSPRPVRRSVRVKTVQRVPRPMSEEQIAQLRGSLRLWRDKAMFLLMLQGGLRPGEVLSLHLSDIEYGRKRVAIRCRNDHPKRARPKSRTERVVDLLESETLQTLNTYMMQERPKDSESPFVFLVGGRGKRRGEPLGYHALVKLFERHCERLGIRDPWITPHALRHTHATTMWEKGMRELTLQKRLGHASPESTRLYTRVSDPVVVAQYKRADGERSNGHDAPSSPSLA
;
A
#
# COMPACT_ATOMS: atom_id res chain seq x y z
N MET A 1 -16.33 -24.37 6.62
CA MET A 1 -16.50 -23.05 5.98
C MET A 1 -17.58 -22.21 6.65
N GLU A 2 -18.73 -22.77 6.94
CA GLU A 2 -19.81 -22.08 7.66
C GLU A 2 -19.34 -21.56 9.01
N TYR A 3 -18.72 -22.39 9.83
CA TYR A 3 -18.15 -21.99 11.12
C TYR A 3 -17.24 -20.76 11.06
N LEU A 4 -16.38 -20.62 10.03
CA LEU A 4 -15.51 -19.46 9.88
C LEU A 4 -16.27 -18.19 9.46
N ARG A 5 -17.44 -18.34 8.84
CA ARG A 5 -18.30 -17.20 8.49
C ARG A 5 -19.05 -16.67 9.71
N GLU A 6 -19.31 -17.52 10.67
CA GLU A 6 -20.04 -17.19 11.90
C GLU A 6 -19.13 -16.67 13.03
N LEU A 7 -17.80 -16.86 12.92
CA LEU A 7 -16.87 -16.40 13.93
C LEU A 7 -16.95 -14.87 14.13
N PRO A 8 -17.19 -14.41 15.36
CA PRO A 8 -17.25 -13.00 15.65
C PRO A 8 -15.88 -12.33 15.41
N SER A 9 -15.89 -11.18 14.78
CA SER A 9 -14.69 -10.36 14.62
C SER A 9 -14.33 -9.68 15.94
N ARG A 10 -13.18 -10.01 16.53
CA ARG A 10 -12.62 -9.31 17.68
C ARG A 10 -12.02 -7.94 17.31
N ILE A 11 -11.88 -7.65 16.02
CA ILE A 11 -11.37 -6.37 15.55
C ILE A 11 -12.51 -5.37 15.62
N GLN A 12 -12.29 -4.30 16.38
CA GLN A 12 -13.25 -3.21 16.55
C GLN A 12 -13.88 -2.82 15.21
N ALA A 13 -15.20 -2.84 15.18
CA ALA A 13 -16.05 -2.60 14.05
C ALA A 13 -15.90 -1.25 13.35
N GLN A 14 -15.04 -0.41 13.84
CA GLN A 14 -14.81 0.93 13.35
C GLN A 14 -14.01 0.99 12.04
N ARG A 15 -13.30 -0.08 11.65
CA ARG A 15 -12.46 -0.07 10.43
C ARG A 15 -13.13 -0.58 9.16
N PHE A 16 -14.15 -1.40 9.29
CA PHE A 16 -14.86 -1.98 8.15
C PHE A 16 -16.33 -2.00 8.50
N GLY A 17 -17.17 -1.36 7.70
CA GLY A 17 -18.60 -1.38 7.92
C GLY A 17 -19.12 -2.81 8.19
N PRO A 18 -20.17 -2.99 8.99
CA PRO A 18 -20.62 -4.29 9.46
C PRO A 18 -21.01 -5.16 8.28
N VAL A 19 -20.32 -6.27 8.08
CA VAL A 19 -20.90 -7.41 7.38
C VAL A 19 -21.79 -8.09 8.43
N LEU A 20 -23.05 -7.78 8.38
CA LEU A 20 -24.06 -8.39 9.26
C LEU A 20 -24.31 -9.80 8.76
N CYS A 21 -23.93 -10.80 9.56
CA CYS A 21 -24.47 -12.14 9.42
C CYS A 21 -25.66 -12.24 10.37
N THR A 22 -26.82 -12.54 9.86
CA THR A 22 -27.97 -12.95 10.67
C THR A 22 -27.69 -14.34 11.24
N THR A 23 -27.51 -14.43 12.55
CA THR A 23 -27.55 -15.73 13.24
C THR A 23 -29.02 -16.06 13.51
N ASP A 24 -29.37 -17.36 13.55
CA ASP A 24 -30.74 -17.87 13.82
C ASP A 24 -31.39 -17.33 15.11
N GLN A 25 -30.65 -16.61 15.92
CA GLN A 25 -31.14 -16.00 17.18
C GLN A 25 -31.38 -14.49 17.10
N GLY A 26 -31.43 -13.89 15.89
CA GLY A 26 -31.76 -12.47 15.73
C GLY A 26 -30.69 -11.49 16.28
N ARG A 27 -29.54 -11.97 16.78
CA ARG A 27 -28.42 -11.13 17.20
C ARG A 27 -27.50 -10.86 16.03
N SER A 28 -27.41 -9.60 15.64
CA SER A 28 -26.47 -9.13 14.64
C SER A 28 -25.02 -9.32 15.12
N ALA A 29 -24.42 -10.47 14.81
CA ALA A 29 -23.03 -10.74 15.10
C ALA A 29 -22.15 -10.22 13.94
N ARG A 30 -21.05 -9.57 14.27
CA ARG A 30 -20.06 -9.09 13.29
C ARG A 30 -19.20 -10.24 12.83
N CYS A 31 -19.36 -10.64 11.60
CA CYS A 31 -18.62 -11.75 11.02
C CYS A 31 -17.25 -11.35 10.48
N LEU A 32 -16.35 -12.33 10.31
CA LEU A 32 -15.05 -12.13 9.70
C LEU A 32 -15.20 -11.72 8.23
N SER A 33 -14.38 -10.78 7.79
CA SER A 33 -14.35 -10.40 6.38
C SER A 33 -13.88 -11.56 5.49
N PRO A 34 -14.35 -11.67 4.23
CA PRO A 34 -13.88 -12.68 3.28
C PRO A 34 -12.35 -12.75 3.15
N ALA A 35 -11.69 -11.59 3.18
CA ALA A 35 -10.23 -11.51 3.15
C ALA A 35 -9.57 -12.11 4.40
N THR A 36 -10.17 -11.91 5.57
CA THR A 36 -9.70 -12.51 6.83
C THR A 36 -9.87 -14.03 6.81
N ILE A 37 -11.03 -14.52 6.36
CA ILE A 37 -11.30 -15.94 6.21
C ILE A 37 -10.26 -16.59 5.27
N ASN A 38 -10.05 -16.02 4.09
CA ASN A 38 -9.07 -16.51 3.13
C ASN A 38 -7.65 -16.52 3.69
N ARG A 39 -7.29 -15.54 4.53
CA ARG A 39 -5.99 -15.50 5.20
C ARG A 39 -5.85 -16.60 6.23
N LEU A 40 -6.90 -16.87 7.02
CA LEU A 40 -6.91 -17.98 7.97
C LEU A 40 -6.74 -19.32 7.25
N LEU A 41 -7.52 -19.55 6.18
CA LEU A 41 -7.40 -20.75 5.34
C LEU A 41 -5.99 -20.88 4.75
N ALA A 42 -5.37 -19.76 4.35
CA ALA A 42 -4.00 -19.76 3.88
C ALA A 42 -3.00 -20.19 4.94
N THR A 43 -3.17 -19.68 6.17
CA THR A 43 -2.29 -20.01 7.29
C THR A 43 -2.43 -21.47 7.69
N VAL A 44 -3.66 -21.97 7.79
CA VAL A 44 -3.95 -23.38 8.11
C VAL A 44 -3.37 -24.31 7.04
N SER A 45 -3.60 -24.00 5.74
CA SER A 45 -3.03 -24.77 4.65
C SER A 45 -1.50 -24.85 4.72
N SER A 46 -0.83 -23.72 4.93
CA SER A 46 0.64 -23.66 5.04
C SER A 46 1.16 -24.40 6.28
N PHE A 47 0.41 -24.39 7.37
CA PHE A 47 0.75 -25.15 8.58
C PHE A 47 0.69 -26.66 8.34
N TYR A 48 -0.36 -27.16 7.71
CA TYR A 48 -0.43 -28.57 7.35
C TYR A 48 0.65 -28.99 6.33
N GLU A 49 0.96 -28.13 5.36
CA GLU A 49 2.09 -28.39 4.45
C GLU A 49 3.41 -28.54 5.21
N TYR A 50 3.65 -27.66 6.18
CA TYR A 50 4.84 -27.78 7.04
C TYR A 50 4.84 -29.10 7.84
N LEU A 51 3.72 -29.48 8.46
CA LEU A 51 3.62 -30.71 9.25
C LEU A 51 3.84 -31.96 8.38
N ILE A 52 3.33 -31.98 7.15
CA ILE A 52 3.53 -33.08 6.20
C ILE A 52 4.99 -33.18 5.78
N VAL A 53 5.62 -32.03 5.41
CA VAL A 53 7.03 -32.00 5.01
C VAL A 53 7.96 -32.39 6.17
N ALA A 54 7.61 -32.01 7.40
CA ALA A 54 8.35 -32.34 8.62
C ALA A 54 8.05 -33.75 9.17
N ASP A 55 7.20 -34.53 8.51
CA ASP A 55 6.75 -35.87 8.95
C ASP A 55 6.13 -35.89 10.35
N LEU A 56 5.49 -34.78 10.72
CA LEU A 56 4.82 -34.58 12.02
C LEU A 56 3.29 -34.84 11.96
N PHE A 57 2.76 -35.16 10.79
CA PHE A 57 1.34 -35.37 10.57
C PHE A 57 1.11 -36.71 9.88
N PRO A 58 0.35 -37.64 10.51
CA PRO A 58 0.12 -38.97 9.99
C PRO A 58 -0.70 -39.00 8.68
N GLY A 59 -1.45 -37.92 8.40
CA GLY A 59 -2.15 -37.73 7.14
C GLY A 59 -1.19 -37.27 6.03
N ARG A 60 -1.22 -37.97 4.90
CA ARG A 60 -0.37 -37.64 3.75
C ARG A 60 -0.87 -36.44 2.93
N GLU A 61 -2.09 -35.99 3.17
CA GLU A 61 -2.73 -34.93 2.39
C GLU A 61 -3.14 -33.71 3.23
N ASN A 62 -2.98 -32.55 2.65
CA ASN A 62 -3.42 -31.31 3.28
C ASN A 62 -4.96 -31.24 3.25
N PRO A 63 -5.64 -31.05 4.41
CA PRO A 63 -7.10 -30.92 4.45
C PRO A 63 -7.65 -29.80 3.57
N ILE A 64 -6.83 -28.79 3.28
CA ILE A 64 -7.17 -27.68 2.37
C ILE A 64 -6.49 -27.96 1.03
N GLN A 65 -7.16 -28.74 0.19
CA GLN A 65 -6.66 -29.10 -1.12
C GLN A 65 -6.41 -27.90 -2.02
N LYS A 66 -5.41 -28.02 -2.87
CA LYS A 66 -5.12 -27.07 -3.95
C LYS A 66 -5.57 -27.67 -5.28
N VAL A 67 -6.23 -26.84 -6.08
CA VAL A 67 -6.68 -27.20 -7.44
C VAL A 67 -6.05 -26.24 -8.44
N ASP A 68 -5.87 -26.69 -9.68
CA ASP A 68 -5.39 -25.83 -10.76
C ASP A 68 -6.28 -24.58 -10.88
N ASP A 69 -5.67 -23.43 -11.06
CA ASP A 69 -6.41 -22.18 -11.27
C ASP A 69 -6.75 -22.00 -12.75
N PRO A 70 -8.01 -22.20 -13.18
CA PRO A 70 -8.38 -22.09 -14.57
C PRO A 70 -8.22 -20.67 -15.14
N ALA A 71 -8.23 -19.64 -14.29
CA ALA A 71 -8.00 -18.27 -14.71
C ALA A 71 -6.53 -18.04 -15.12
N LEU A 72 -5.59 -18.70 -14.45
CA LEU A 72 -4.17 -18.62 -14.76
C LEU A 72 -3.74 -19.64 -15.83
N ALA A 73 -4.50 -20.72 -16.01
CA ALA A 73 -4.27 -21.67 -17.11
C ALA A 73 -4.49 -21.04 -18.51
N ARG A 74 -5.29 -19.96 -18.59
CA ARG A 74 -5.56 -19.22 -19.83
C ARG A 74 -4.50 -18.17 -20.17
N VAL A 75 -3.50 -17.94 -19.31
CA VAL A 75 -2.41 -17.01 -19.63
C VAL A 75 -1.59 -17.60 -20.76
N SER A 76 -1.56 -16.91 -21.91
CA SER A 76 -0.81 -17.30 -23.10
C SER A 76 0.64 -17.62 -22.75
N GLN A 77 1.19 -18.68 -23.35
CA GLN A 77 2.59 -19.10 -23.15
C GLN A 77 3.60 -17.97 -23.50
N ARG A 78 3.22 -17.02 -24.35
CA ARG A 78 4.03 -15.84 -24.71
C ARG A 78 4.39 -14.95 -23.51
N HIS A 79 3.67 -15.03 -22.41
CA HIS A 79 3.92 -14.24 -21.20
C HIS A 79 4.57 -15.06 -20.08
N ARG A 80 4.97 -16.30 -20.35
CA ARG A 80 5.72 -17.12 -19.39
C ARG A 80 7.22 -16.84 -19.55
N PRO A 81 7.97 -16.68 -18.46
CA PRO A 81 9.43 -16.58 -18.55
C PRO A 81 9.99 -17.82 -19.23
N PHE A 82 10.92 -17.63 -20.18
CA PHE A 82 11.55 -18.71 -20.93
C PHE A 82 12.14 -19.83 -20.05
N MET A 83 12.72 -19.46 -18.92
CA MET A 83 13.27 -20.39 -17.91
C MET A 83 12.22 -21.00 -16.97
N GLY A 84 11.02 -20.47 -16.91
CA GLY A 84 9.97 -20.92 -16.00
C GLY A 84 9.10 -22.07 -16.53
N SER A 85 9.23 -22.44 -17.81
CA SER A 85 8.37 -23.45 -18.43
C SER A 85 8.73 -24.89 -18.06
N ALA A 86 9.97 -25.16 -17.65
CA ALA A 86 10.45 -26.52 -17.37
C ALA A 86 10.23 -27.01 -15.94
N SER A 87 10.04 -26.10 -14.95
CA SER A 87 9.99 -26.47 -13.54
C SER A 87 8.95 -25.70 -12.71
N SER A 88 8.18 -24.77 -13.31
CA SER A 88 7.17 -24.05 -12.55
C SER A 88 5.92 -24.91 -12.37
N PRO A 89 5.53 -25.26 -11.15
CA PRO A 89 4.26 -25.97 -10.92
C PRO A 89 3.11 -25.16 -11.50
N ARG A 90 2.10 -25.84 -12.04
CA ARG A 90 0.89 -25.19 -12.53
C ARG A 90 0.35 -24.25 -11.44
N PRO A 91 -0.08 -23.02 -11.81
CA PRO A 91 -0.63 -22.11 -10.84
C PRO A 91 -1.86 -22.75 -10.18
N VAL A 92 -1.76 -22.95 -8.87
CA VAL A 92 -2.79 -23.61 -8.08
C VAL A 92 -3.48 -22.60 -7.16
N ARG A 93 -4.75 -22.82 -6.91
CA ARG A 93 -5.51 -22.10 -5.90
C ARG A 93 -6.08 -23.07 -4.87
N ARG A 94 -6.38 -22.57 -3.68
CA ARG A 94 -7.10 -23.39 -2.71
C ARG A 94 -8.51 -23.68 -3.22
N SER A 95 -8.94 -24.94 -3.12
CA SER A 95 -10.28 -25.37 -3.50
C SER A 95 -11.34 -24.60 -2.69
N VAL A 96 -11.04 -24.38 -1.41
CA VAL A 96 -11.92 -23.67 -0.48
C VAL A 96 -11.45 -22.22 -0.36
N ARG A 97 -12.26 -21.28 -0.89
CA ARG A 97 -12.04 -19.81 -0.75
C ARG A 97 -13.36 -19.06 -0.79
N VAL A 98 -13.42 -17.95 -0.10
CA VAL A 98 -14.55 -17.01 -0.18
C VAL A 98 -14.26 -15.97 -1.26
N LYS A 99 -15.25 -15.69 -2.12
CA LYS A 99 -15.11 -14.60 -3.10
C LYS A 99 -14.87 -13.27 -2.36
N THR A 100 -13.86 -12.54 -2.79
CA THR A 100 -13.54 -11.22 -2.27
C THR A 100 -13.83 -10.17 -3.31
N VAL A 101 -14.52 -9.10 -2.92
CA VAL A 101 -14.67 -7.93 -3.78
C VAL A 101 -13.37 -7.13 -3.68
N GLN A 102 -12.69 -6.96 -4.80
CA GLN A 102 -11.55 -6.03 -4.87
C GLN A 102 -12.10 -4.60 -4.83
N ARG A 103 -11.91 -3.94 -3.70
CA ARG A 103 -12.22 -2.51 -3.58
C ARG A 103 -11.06 -1.72 -4.18
N VAL A 104 -11.38 -0.79 -5.07
CA VAL A 104 -10.41 0.17 -5.58
C VAL A 104 -10.00 1.07 -4.41
N PRO A 105 -8.68 1.29 -4.18
CA PRO A 105 -8.23 2.26 -3.18
C PRO A 105 -8.84 3.64 -3.49
N ARG A 106 -9.42 4.27 -2.48
CA ARG A 106 -9.94 5.63 -2.62
C ARG A 106 -8.82 6.61 -2.22
N PRO A 107 -8.45 7.55 -3.08
CA PRO A 107 -7.58 8.66 -2.69
C PRO A 107 -8.33 9.57 -1.71
N MET A 108 -7.59 10.25 -0.85
CA MET A 108 -8.14 11.34 -0.05
C MET A 108 -8.40 12.55 -0.95
N SER A 109 -9.47 13.30 -0.67
CA SER A 109 -9.73 14.55 -1.38
C SER A 109 -8.71 15.64 -1.00
N GLU A 110 -8.56 16.66 -1.83
CA GLU A 110 -7.66 17.78 -1.56
C GLU A 110 -8.05 18.51 -0.27
N GLU A 111 -9.34 18.65 0.00
CA GLU A 111 -9.87 19.25 1.22
C GLU A 111 -9.49 18.44 2.46
N GLN A 112 -9.64 17.11 2.41
CA GLN A 112 -9.23 16.21 3.49
C GLN A 112 -7.73 16.28 3.76
N ILE A 113 -6.92 16.36 2.70
CA ILE A 113 -5.47 16.52 2.79
C ILE A 113 -5.12 17.86 3.43
N ALA A 114 -5.74 18.96 2.97
CA ALA A 114 -5.50 20.30 3.49
C ALA A 114 -5.89 20.41 4.97
N GLN A 115 -7.06 19.90 5.36
CA GLN A 115 -7.53 19.86 6.75
C GLN A 115 -6.59 19.05 7.63
N LEU A 116 -6.20 17.84 7.19
CA LEU A 116 -5.31 16.99 7.95
C LEU A 116 -3.93 17.65 8.12
N ARG A 117 -3.37 18.20 7.04
CA ARG A 117 -2.10 18.93 7.06
C ARG A 117 -2.15 20.13 8.03
N GLY A 118 -3.22 20.93 8.00
CA GLY A 118 -3.42 22.07 8.87
C GLY A 118 -3.57 21.69 10.35
N SER A 119 -4.07 20.48 10.65
CA SER A 119 -4.23 19.98 12.01
C SER A 119 -2.93 19.52 12.68
N LEU A 120 -1.90 19.21 11.88
CA LEU A 120 -0.61 18.73 12.38
C LEU A 120 0.20 19.90 12.94
N ARG A 121 0.50 19.89 14.23
CA ARG A 121 1.27 20.96 14.90
C ARG A 121 2.76 20.65 14.95
N LEU A 122 3.14 19.39 15.19
CA LEU A 122 4.53 18.96 15.33
C LEU A 122 5.20 18.81 13.95
N TRP A 123 6.42 19.29 13.84
CA TRP A 123 7.22 19.15 12.62
C TRP A 123 7.49 17.67 12.28
N ARG A 124 7.68 16.83 13.30
CA ARG A 124 7.78 15.39 13.15
C ARG A 124 6.58 14.81 12.39
N ASP A 125 5.39 15.16 12.83
CA ASP A 125 4.15 14.59 12.30
C ASP A 125 3.88 15.11 10.88
N LYS A 126 4.19 16.38 10.62
CA LYS A 126 4.17 16.99 9.28
C LYS A 126 5.17 16.31 8.35
N ALA A 127 6.41 16.05 8.80
CA ALA A 127 7.42 15.39 7.98
C ALA A 127 7.01 13.96 7.60
N MET A 128 6.47 13.18 8.55
CA MET A 128 5.94 11.84 8.25
C MET A 128 4.79 11.88 7.26
N PHE A 129 3.88 12.84 7.42
CA PHE A 129 2.74 13.05 6.52
C PHE A 129 3.23 13.37 5.09
N LEU A 130 4.15 14.30 4.94
CA LEU A 130 4.68 14.72 3.62
C LEU A 130 5.48 13.60 2.94
N LEU A 131 6.29 12.84 3.68
CA LEU A 131 7.00 11.69 3.13
C LEU A 131 6.03 10.63 2.58
N MET A 132 4.89 10.41 3.22
CA MET A 132 3.87 9.49 2.71
C MET A 132 3.09 10.08 1.54
N LEU A 133 2.75 11.37 1.58
CA LEU A 133 1.94 12.03 0.56
C LEU A 133 2.75 12.41 -0.69
N GLN A 134 3.89 13.10 -0.53
CA GLN A 134 4.71 13.59 -1.64
C GLN A 134 5.78 12.58 -2.07
N GLY A 135 6.32 11.81 -1.14
CA GLY A 135 7.28 10.75 -1.42
C GLY A 135 6.65 9.41 -1.78
N GLY A 136 5.39 9.19 -1.45
CA GLY A 136 4.70 7.90 -1.65
C GLY A 136 5.27 6.77 -0.79
N LEU A 137 5.94 7.07 0.33
CA LEU A 137 6.52 6.08 1.21
C LEU A 137 5.44 5.32 1.98
N ARG A 138 5.70 4.02 2.27
CA ARG A 138 4.85 3.27 3.20
C ARG A 138 5.08 3.75 4.63
N PRO A 139 4.07 3.69 5.51
CA PRO A 139 4.25 4.04 6.93
C PRO A 139 5.42 3.30 7.60
N GLY A 140 5.59 2.00 7.31
CA GLY A 140 6.71 1.22 7.82
C GLY A 140 8.07 1.66 7.25
N GLU A 141 8.13 2.12 6.01
CA GLU A 141 9.33 2.68 5.40
C GLU A 141 9.72 4.00 6.05
N VAL A 142 8.74 4.89 6.28
CA VAL A 142 8.97 6.17 6.98
C VAL A 142 9.54 5.93 8.38
N LEU A 143 8.96 5.01 9.13
CA LEU A 143 9.39 4.72 10.51
C LEU A 143 10.77 4.04 10.59
N SER A 144 11.18 3.31 9.56
CA SER A 144 12.49 2.64 9.51
C SER A 144 13.58 3.45 8.82
N LEU A 145 13.33 4.74 8.51
CA LEU A 145 14.36 5.62 7.97
C LEU A 145 15.44 5.90 9.01
N HIS A 146 16.69 5.77 8.58
CA HIS A 146 17.87 6.21 9.33
C HIS A 146 18.31 7.60 8.86
N LEU A 147 19.07 8.28 9.71
CA LEU A 147 19.66 9.59 9.38
C LEU A 147 20.52 9.53 8.12
N SER A 148 21.26 8.43 7.93
CA SER A 148 22.11 8.18 6.76
C SER A 148 21.34 7.93 5.45
N ASP A 149 20.02 7.75 5.52
CA ASP A 149 19.20 7.51 4.33
C ASP A 149 18.74 8.81 3.65
N ILE A 150 18.96 9.96 4.29
CA ILE A 150 18.50 11.25 3.81
C ILE A 150 19.67 11.98 3.12
N GLU A 151 19.55 12.17 1.82
CA GLU A 151 20.53 12.89 1.01
C GLU A 151 19.98 14.29 0.67
N TYR A 152 20.17 15.25 1.58
CA TYR A 152 19.65 16.62 1.41
C TYR A 152 20.15 17.29 0.12
N GLY A 153 21.44 17.18 -0.19
CA GLY A 153 22.04 17.80 -1.38
C GLY A 153 21.48 17.25 -2.69
N ARG A 154 21.06 15.98 -2.70
CA ARG A 154 20.45 15.33 -3.88
C ARG A 154 18.94 15.31 -3.83
N LYS A 155 18.33 15.89 -2.81
CA LYS A 155 16.87 15.93 -2.57
C LYS A 155 16.21 14.55 -2.66
N ARG A 156 16.78 13.54 -2.01
CA ARG A 156 16.29 12.16 -2.08
C ARG A 156 16.42 11.40 -0.77
N VAL A 157 15.65 10.34 -0.68
CA VAL A 157 15.65 9.41 0.45
C VAL A 157 15.86 7.98 -0.06
N ALA A 158 16.82 7.28 0.53
CA ALA A 158 17.07 5.87 0.25
C ALA A 158 16.18 4.99 1.14
N ILE A 159 15.41 4.11 0.53
CA ILE A 159 14.62 3.11 1.24
C ILE A 159 15.41 1.81 1.25
N ARG A 160 15.91 1.46 2.43
CA ARG A 160 16.73 0.26 2.65
C ARG A 160 15.95 -0.82 3.39
N CYS A 161 16.30 -2.08 3.10
CA CYS A 161 15.69 -3.24 3.76
C CYS A 161 16.45 -3.58 5.04
N ARG A 162 15.99 -3.04 6.17
CA ARG A 162 16.54 -3.34 7.50
C ARG A 162 15.50 -4.02 8.38
N ASN A 163 15.97 -4.84 9.32
CA ASN A 163 15.14 -5.51 10.32
C ASN A 163 15.51 -5.11 11.76
N ASP A 164 16.18 -3.99 11.90
CA ASP A 164 16.77 -3.48 13.14
C ASP A 164 15.84 -2.61 13.99
N HIS A 165 14.62 -2.31 13.49
CA HIS A 165 13.69 -1.47 14.23
C HIS A 165 13.14 -2.17 15.48
N PRO A 166 13.37 -1.65 16.71
CA PRO A 166 13.06 -2.34 17.98
C PRO A 166 11.56 -2.62 18.16
N LYS A 167 10.68 -1.80 17.55
CA LYS A 167 9.22 -2.00 17.56
C LYS A 167 8.70 -2.68 16.29
N ARG A 168 9.57 -3.41 15.57
CA ARG A 168 9.24 -4.20 14.38
C ARG A 168 8.54 -3.39 13.27
N ALA A 169 8.70 -2.07 13.23
CA ALA A 169 8.35 -1.29 12.06
C ALA A 169 9.38 -1.59 10.98
N ARG A 170 8.97 -2.23 9.89
CA ARG A 170 9.88 -2.65 8.83
C ARG A 170 9.26 -2.41 7.46
N PRO A 171 10.06 -2.16 6.43
CA PRO A 171 9.55 -2.12 5.07
C PRO A 171 8.99 -3.50 4.70
N LYS A 172 7.78 -3.54 4.18
CA LYS A 172 7.14 -4.77 3.70
C LYS A 172 7.81 -5.29 2.42
N SER A 173 8.39 -4.39 1.63
CA SER A 173 9.11 -4.72 0.41
C SER A 173 10.57 -5.08 0.73
N ARG A 174 11.08 -6.14 0.10
CA ARG A 174 12.50 -6.51 0.14
C ARG A 174 13.32 -5.80 -0.95
N THR A 175 12.73 -4.83 -1.66
CA THR A 175 13.39 -4.11 -2.75
C THR A 175 13.83 -2.74 -2.24
N GLU A 176 15.12 -2.50 -2.26
CA GLU A 176 15.70 -1.19 -1.99
C GLU A 176 15.46 -0.25 -3.16
N ARG A 177 15.26 1.02 -2.88
CA ARG A 177 15.07 2.06 -3.88
C ARG A 177 15.40 3.44 -3.34
N VAL A 178 15.65 4.35 -4.25
CA VAL A 178 15.78 5.78 -3.96
C VAL A 178 14.51 6.49 -4.40
N VAL A 179 14.06 7.43 -3.60
CA VAL A 179 12.88 8.26 -3.85
C VAL A 179 13.32 9.71 -3.89
N ASP A 180 13.20 10.33 -5.06
CA ASP A 180 13.46 11.77 -5.22
C ASP A 180 12.29 12.57 -4.65
N LEU A 181 12.61 13.58 -3.85
CA LEU A 181 11.67 14.50 -3.23
C LEU A 181 11.82 15.87 -3.93
N LEU A 182 11.09 16.03 -5.03
CA LEU A 182 11.19 17.24 -5.86
C LEU A 182 10.62 18.46 -5.15
N GLU A 183 9.63 18.29 -4.31
CA GLU A 183 9.04 19.36 -3.51
C GLU A 183 9.95 19.68 -2.32
N SER A 184 10.45 20.92 -2.30
CA SER A 184 11.37 21.39 -1.24
C SER A 184 10.74 21.35 0.15
N GLU A 185 9.41 21.46 0.24
CA GLU A 185 8.66 21.47 1.49
C GLU A 185 8.92 20.22 2.35
N THR A 186 8.94 19.03 1.76
CA THR A 186 9.16 17.77 2.51
C THR A 186 10.51 17.79 3.22
N LEU A 187 11.57 18.18 2.51
CA LEU A 187 12.92 18.21 3.08
C LEU A 187 13.10 19.36 4.06
N GLN A 188 12.51 20.53 3.80
CA GLN A 188 12.53 21.66 4.73
C GLN A 188 11.82 21.30 6.04
N THR A 189 10.63 20.70 5.96
CA THR A 189 9.89 20.24 7.12
C THR A 189 10.67 19.18 7.90
N LEU A 190 11.29 18.24 7.20
CA LEU A 190 12.14 17.21 7.81
C LEU A 190 13.36 17.81 8.50
N ASN A 191 14.04 18.78 7.85
CA ASN A 191 15.17 19.49 8.45
C ASN A 191 14.73 20.27 9.69
N THR A 192 13.59 20.97 9.64
CA THR A 192 13.06 21.71 10.79
C THR A 192 12.77 20.76 11.96
N TYR A 193 12.18 19.58 11.68
CA TYR A 193 12.01 18.56 12.70
C TYR A 193 13.36 18.13 13.31
N MET A 194 14.36 17.85 12.48
CA MET A 194 15.69 17.42 12.92
C MET A 194 16.38 18.47 13.82
N MET A 195 16.23 19.74 13.48
CA MET A 195 16.89 20.83 14.17
C MET A 195 16.16 21.24 15.46
N GLN A 196 14.82 21.23 15.45
CA GLN A 196 14.00 21.84 16.51
C GLN A 196 13.32 20.84 17.46
N GLU A 197 12.87 19.70 16.96
CA GLU A 197 12.02 18.79 17.74
C GLU A 197 12.66 17.42 18.04
N ARG A 198 13.56 16.96 17.17
CA ARG A 198 14.18 15.64 17.40
C ARG A 198 15.04 15.70 18.68
N PRO A 199 14.84 14.73 19.62
CA PRO A 199 15.66 14.65 20.82
C PRO A 199 17.15 14.59 20.49
N LYS A 200 17.91 15.61 20.90
CA LYS A 200 19.34 15.73 20.61
C LYS A 200 20.19 14.80 21.43
N ASP A 201 19.68 14.39 22.59
CA ASP A 201 20.26 13.45 23.53
C ASP A 201 20.10 11.97 23.13
N SER A 202 19.48 11.69 21.98
CA SER A 202 19.29 10.33 21.50
C SER A 202 20.37 9.93 20.49
N GLU A 203 21.06 8.83 20.77
CA GLU A 203 22.03 8.19 19.86
C GLU A 203 21.37 7.30 18.80
N SER A 204 20.04 7.24 18.81
CA SER A 204 19.26 6.42 17.88
C SER A 204 19.54 6.81 16.41
N PRO A 205 19.85 5.85 15.53
CA PRO A 205 20.05 6.11 14.11
C PRO A 205 18.76 6.47 13.40
N PHE A 206 17.59 6.17 13.99
CA PHE A 206 16.29 6.40 13.37
C PHE A 206 15.94 7.89 13.30
N VAL A 207 15.31 8.26 12.21
CA VAL A 207 14.86 9.65 11.99
C VAL A 207 13.75 10.01 12.98
N PHE A 208 12.69 9.20 13.04
CA PHE A 208 11.48 9.54 13.80
C PHE A 208 11.45 8.92 15.19
N LEU A 209 11.54 9.78 16.18
CA LEU A 209 11.62 9.40 17.59
C LEU A 209 10.38 9.86 18.36
N VAL A 210 10.18 9.24 19.51
CA VAL A 210 9.20 9.69 20.49
C VAL A 210 9.71 10.96 21.14
N GLY A 211 8.95 12.05 21.00
CA GLY A 211 9.24 13.33 21.67
C GLY A 211 8.60 13.44 23.05
N GLY A 212 8.61 14.66 23.60
CA GLY A 212 8.03 14.96 24.91
C GLY A 212 8.93 14.61 26.10
N ARG A 213 8.35 14.54 27.32
CA ARG A 213 9.08 14.35 28.57
C ARG A 213 8.93 12.96 29.20
N GLY A 214 8.29 12.02 28.50
CA GLY A 214 8.00 10.69 29.08
C GLY A 214 9.20 9.73 29.04
N LYS A 215 9.09 8.61 29.75
CA LYS A 215 10.13 7.56 29.83
C LYS A 215 10.58 6.98 28.47
N ARG A 216 9.74 7.12 27.43
CA ARG A 216 10.03 6.63 26.07
C ARG A 216 10.62 7.69 25.15
N ARG A 217 10.96 8.86 25.68
CA ARG A 217 11.58 9.93 24.89
C ARG A 217 12.88 9.42 24.26
N GLY A 218 13.07 9.72 23.00
CA GLY A 218 14.26 9.27 22.26
C GLY A 218 14.18 7.85 21.67
N GLU A 219 13.14 7.06 22.04
CA GLU A 219 12.93 5.76 21.39
C GLU A 219 12.39 5.91 19.96
N PRO A 220 12.71 4.98 19.04
CA PRO A 220 12.11 4.95 17.72
C PRO A 220 10.57 4.87 17.77
N LEU A 221 9.90 5.64 16.92
CA LEU A 221 8.45 5.68 16.85
C LEU A 221 7.90 4.41 16.21
N GLY A 222 6.98 3.71 16.90
CA GLY A 222 6.40 2.47 16.41
C GLY A 222 5.19 2.68 15.50
N TYR A 223 4.86 1.67 14.67
CA TYR A 223 3.74 1.71 13.74
C TYR A 223 2.38 2.02 14.40
N HIS A 224 2.13 1.42 15.56
CA HIS A 224 0.88 1.65 16.30
C HIS A 224 0.73 3.12 16.77
N ALA A 225 1.84 3.75 17.16
CA ALA A 225 1.84 5.16 17.56
C ALA A 225 1.50 6.08 16.37
N LEU A 226 2.06 5.81 15.19
CA LEU A 226 1.73 6.53 13.96
C LEU A 226 0.25 6.37 13.59
N VAL A 227 -0.27 5.15 13.64
CA VAL A 227 -1.69 4.88 13.32
C VAL A 227 -2.60 5.63 14.29
N LYS A 228 -2.34 5.55 15.61
CA LYS A 228 -3.15 6.25 16.61
C LYS A 228 -3.07 7.77 16.49
N LEU A 229 -1.90 8.30 16.13
CA LEU A 229 -1.73 9.72 15.84
C LEU A 229 -2.62 10.14 14.68
N PHE A 230 -2.56 9.42 13.58
CA PHE A 230 -3.34 9.67 12.38
C PHE A 230 -4.85 9.58 12.67
N GLU A 231 -5.29 8.51 13.35
CA GLU A 231 -6.68 8.31 13.75
C GLU A 231 -7.20 9.47 14.58
N ARG A 232 -6.47 9.93 15.60
CA ARG A 232 -6.87 11.06 16.45
C ARG A 232 -7.06 12.37 15.68
N HIS A 233 -6.19 12.62 14.68
CA HIS A 233 -6.35 13.80 13.83
C HIS A 233 -7.60 13.69 12.96
N CYS A 234 -7.82 12.55 12.32
CA CYS A 234 -9.01 12.32 11.50
C CYS A 234 -10.31 12.39 12.32
N GLU A 235 -10.32 11.84 13.54
CA GLU A 235 -11.46 11.93 14.45
C GLU A 235 -11.79 13.38 14.82
N ARG A 236 -10.77 14.15 15.21
CA ARG A 236 -10.93 15.56 15.58
C ARG A 236 -11.47 16.42 14.44
N LEU A 237 -11.13 16.07 13.21
CA LEU A 237 -11.58 16.76 12.00
C LEU A 237 -12.92 16.26 11.48
N GLY A 238 -13.48 15.18 12.05
CA GLY A 238 -14.71 14.56 11.55
C GLY A 238 -14.57 13.87 10.20
N ILE A 239 -13.33 13.63 9.73
CA ILE A 239 -13.05 13.00 8.42
C ILE A 239 -12.70 11.52 8.57
N ARG A 240 -13.01 10.89 9.69
CA ARG A 240 -12.66 9.50 9.94
C ARG A 240 -13.57 8.55 9.20
N ASP A 241 -13.05 8.01 8.10
CA ASP A 241 -13.63 6.89 7.38
C ASP A 241 -12.80 5.60 7.60
N PRO A 242 -13.40 4.40 7.49
CA PRO A 242 -12.67 3.13 7.67
C PRO A 242 -11.49 2.94 6.72
N TRP A 243 -11.50 3.60 5.57
CA TRP A 243 -10.44 3.52 4.55
C TRP A 243 -9.38 4.61 4.73
N ILE A 244 -9.67 5.68 5.48
CA ILE A 244 -8.71 6.76 5.77
C ILE A 244 -7.72 6.29 6.84
N THR A 245 -6.58 5.83 6.39
CA THR A 245 -5.46 5.32 7.19
C THR A 245 -4.17 5.98 6.72
N PRO A 246 -3.03 5.85 7.43
CA PRO A 246 -1.75 6.34 6.92
C PRO A 246 -1.40 5.83 5.52
N HIS A 247 -1.88 4.64 5.14
CA HIS A 247 -1.72 4.12 3.77
C HIS A 247 -2.52 4.90 2.73
N ALA A 248 -3.62 5.56 3.12
CA ALA A 248 -4.42 6.36 2.18
C ALA A 248 -3.60 7.51 1.57
N LEU A 249 -2.66 8.10 2.31
CA LEU A 249 -1.75 9.13 1.80
C LEU A 249 -0.91 8.62 0.63
N ARG A 250 -0.38 7.42 0.76
CA ARG A 250 0.37 6.78 -0.32
C ARG A 250 -0.54 6.39 -1.50
N HIS A 251 -1.76 5.98 -1.23
CA HIS A 251 -2.75 5.72 -2.28
C HIS A 251 -3.06 7.00 -3.05
N THR A 252 -3.25 8.11 -2.33
CA THR A 252 -3.43 9.44 -2.94
C THR A 252 -2.23 9.81 -3.81
N HIS A 253 -0.99 9.66 -3.29
CA HIS A 253 0.22 9.89 -4.08
C HIS A 253 0.22 9.07 -5.38
N ALA A 254 -0.08 7.78 -5.28
CA ALA A 254 -0.08 6.89 -6.44
C ALA A 254 -1.11 7.30 -7.50
N THR A 255 -2.32 7.63 -7.06
CA THR A 255 -3.41 8.09 -7.93
C THR A 255 -3.06 9.42 -8.59
N THR A 256 -2.59 10.41 -7.80
CA THR A 256 -2.18 11.72 -8.33
C THR A 256 -1.04 11.61 -9.35
N MET A 257 -0.02 10.77 -9.09
CA MET A 257 1.07 10.57 -10.04
C MET A 257 0.61 9.89 -11.33
N TRP A 258 -0.32 8.94 -11.22
CA TRP A 258 -0.95 8.31 -12.38
C TRP A 258 -1.75 9.32 -13.20
N GLU A 259 -2.59 10.11 -12.56
CA GLU A 259 -3.41 11.14 -13.21
C GLU A 259 -2.56 12.23 -13.87
N LYS A 260 -1.39 12.54 -13.31
CA LYS A 260 -0.38 13.42 -13.91
C LYS A 260 0.41 12.76 -15.05
N GLY A 261 0.06 11.54 -15.47
CA GLY A 261 0.62 10.86 -16.63
C GLY A 261 1.90 10.04 -16.37
N MET A 262 2.21 9.72 -15.10
CA MET A 262 3.33 8.82 -14.80
C MET A 262 3.02 7.41 -15.33
N ARG A 263 3.93 6.83 -16.13
CA ARG A 263 3.76 5.48 -16.70
C ARG A 263 3.72 4.40 -15.61
N GLU A 264 2.95 3.34 -15.82
CA GLU A 264 2.74 2.24 -14.85
C GLU A 264 4.05 1.67 -14.29
N LEU A 265 5.01 1.33 -15.16
CA LEU A 265 6.30 0.76 -14.74
C LEU A 265 7.12 1.74 -13.90
N THR A 266 7.08 3.04 -14.24
CA THR A 266 7.76 4.09 -13.48
C THR A 266 7.13 4.25 -12.11
N LEU A 267 5.79 4.27 -12.04
CA LEU A 267 5.05 4.32 -10.79
C LEU A 267 5.30 3.09 -9.92
N GLN A 268 5.33 1.89 -10.54
CA GLN A 268 5.67 0.64 -9.86
C GLN A 268 7.06 0.71 -9.21
N LYS A 269 8.07 1.16 -9.95
CA LYS A 269 9.45 1.32 -9.47
C LYS A 269 9.51 2.35 -8.33
N ARG A 270 8.89 3.52 -8.51
CA ARG A 270 8.83 4.58 -7.48
C ARG A 270 8.20 4.08 -6.18
N LEU A 271 7.08 3.39 -6.27
CA LEU A 271 6.39 2.84 -5.11
C LEU A 271 7.07 1.58 -4.53
N GLY A 272 7.97 0.92 -5.24
CA GLY A 272 8.59 -0.34 -4.82
C GLY A 272 7.55 -1.46 -4.68
N HIS A 273 6.72 -1.65 -5.70
CA HIS A 273 5.80 -2.77 -5.78
C HIS A 273 6.52 -3.98 -6.39
N ALA A 274 6.56 -5.09 -5.66
CA ALA A 274 7.14 -6.33 -6.16
C ALA A 274 6.27 -6.98 -7.27
N SER A 275 4.95 -6.73 -7.24
CA SER A 275 4.00 -7.23 -8.24
C SER A 275 3.37 -6.08 -9.01
N PRO A 276 3.26 -6.17 -10.36
CA PRO A 276 2.51 -5.22 -11.18
C PRO A 276 1.05 -5.08 -10.76
N GLU A 277 0.43 -6.15 -10.26
CA GLU A 277 -0.96 -6.13 -9.80
C GLU A 277 -1.21 -5.07 -8.73
N SER A 278 -0.22 -4.82 -7.86
CA SER A 278 -0.32 -3.79 -6.83
C SER A 278 -0.38 -2.38 -7.43
N THR A 279 0.21 -2.17 -8.61
CA THR A 279 0.16 -0.89 -9.32
C THR A 279 -1.11 -0.79 -10.16
N ARG A 280 -1.56 -1.89 -10.75
CA ARG A 280 -2.81 -1.94 -11.53
C ARG A 280 -4.05 -1.55 -10.73
N LEU A 281 -4.00 -1.58 -9.41
CA LEU A 281 -5.08 -1.04 -8.58
C LEU A 281 -5.29 0.48 -8.77
N TYR A 282 -4.22 1.21 -9.11
CA TYR A 282 -4.26 2.66 -9.37
C TYR A 282 -4.46 2.99 -10.84
N THR A 283 -4.06 2.07 -11.73
CA THR A 283 -4.19 2.21 -13.17
C THR A 283 -5.56 1.71 -13.69
N ARG A 284 -6.45 1.29 -12.82
CA ARG A 284 -7.86 1.14 -13.14
C ARG A 284 -8.39 2.53 -13.42
N VAL A 285 -8.44 2.83 -14.67
CA VAL A 285 -8.62 4.12 -15.30
C VAL A 285 -9.89 4.78 -14.76
N SER A 286 -9.73 5.95 -14.17
CA SER A 286 -10.86 6.81 -13.85
C SER A 286 -11.45 7.31 -15.17
N ASP A 287 -12.79 7.36 -15.27
CA ASP A 287 -13.49 7.84 -16.47
C ASP A 287 -12.93 9.17 -17.04
N PRO A 288 -12.53 10.16 -16.21
CA PRO A 288 -11.90 11.40 -16.71
C PRO A 288 -10.60 11.18 -17.48
N VAL A 289 -9.75 10.23 -17.06
CA VAL A 289 -8.48 9.93 -17.76
C VAL A 289 -8.72 9.24 -19.08
N VAL A 290 -9.72 8.34 -19.16
CA VAL A 290 -10.14 7.73 -20.42
C VAL A 290 -10.59 8.81 -21.40
N VAL A 291 -11.47 9.69 -20.95
CA VAL A 291 -12.00 10.79 -21.78
C VAL A 291 -10.88 11.73 -22.23
N ALA A 292 -9.92 12.07 -21.36
CA ALA A 292 -8.79 12.93 -21.71
C ALA A 292 -7.87 12.28 -22.75
N GLN A 293 -7.57 10.98 -22.60
CA GLN A 293 -6.76 10.23 -23.56
C GLN A 293 -7.50 10.02 -24.87
N TYR A 294 -8.81 9.76 -24.83
CA TYR A 294 -9.64 9.66 -26.02
C TYR A 294 -9.64 10.97 -26.81
N LYS A 295 -9.85 12.12 -26.14
CA LYS A 295 -9.80 13.43 -26.77
C LYS A 295 -8.44 13.75 -27.40
N ARG A 296 -7.33 13.34 -26.78
CA ARG A 296 -5.98 13.49 -27.37
C ARG A 296 -5.83 12.64 -28.62
N ALA A 297 -6.22 11.38 -28.58
CA ALA A 297 -6.12 10.47 -29.71
C ALA A 297 -7.02 10.91 -30.89
N ASP A 298 -8.18 11.51 -30.58
CA ASP A 298 -9.11 12.02 -31.57
C ASP A 298 -8.60 13.34 -32.17
N GLY A 299 -8.03 14.24 -31.35
CA GLY A 299 -7.42 15.49 -31.80
C GLY A 299 -6.16 15.30 -32.68
N GLU A 300 -5.38 14.22 -32.44
CA GLU A 300 -4.27 13.86 -33.30
C GLU A 300 -4.72 13.30 -34.67
N ARG A 301 -5.91 12.70 -34.78
CA ARG A 301 -6.48 12.28 -36.03
C ARG A 301 -6.98 13.46 -36.89
N SER A 302 -7.52 14.49 -36.29
CA SER A 302 -8.02 15.67 -37.01
C SER A 302 -6.89 16.55 -37.58
N ASN A 303 -5.71 16.55 -36.96
CA ASN A 303 -4.53 17.28 -37.47
C ASN A 303 -3.72 16.50 -38.54
N GLY A 304 -4.04 15.25 -38.79
CA GLY A 304 -3.32 14.37 -39.75
C GLY A 304 -3.95 14.32 -41.15
N HIS A 305 -5.07 15.04 -41.40
CA HIS A 305 -5.81 14.96 -42.67
C HIS A 305 -5.61 16.15 -43.61
N ASP A 306 -4.79 17.14 -43.23
CA ASP A 306 -4.30 18.17 -44.13
C ASP A 306 -2.96 17.78 -44.77
N ALA A 307 -2.99 16.76 -45.64
CA ALA A 307 -1.89 16.50 -46.54
C ALA A 307 -1.99 17.48 -47.71
N PRO A 308 -0.90 18.20 -48.07
CA PRO A 308 -0.94 19.14 -49.16
C PRO A 308 -1.19 18.41 -50.49
N SER A 309 -2.18 18.89 -51.24
CA SER A 309 -2.49 18.52 -52.60
C SER A 309 -1.23 18.59 -53.47
N SER A 310 -0.95 17.50 -54.19
CA SER A 310 0.12 17.37 -55.17
C SER A 310 0.05 18.51 -56.22
N PRO A 311 1.18 19.12 -56.61
CA PRO A 311 1.19 20.07 -57.73
C PRO A 311 0.95 19.33 -59.01
N SER A 312 -0.04 19.81 -59.77
CA SER A 312 -0.33 19.44 -61.15
C SER A 312 0.86 19.75 -62.05
N LEU A 313 1.35 18.72 -62.73
CA LEU A 313 2.28 18.85 -63.88
C LEU A 313 1.49 19.38 -65.05
N ALA A 314 1.82 20.56 -65.51
CA ALA A 314 1.60 21.08 -66.84
C ALA A 314 2.93 21.35 -67.50
#